data_c45cc68e8a4736b27d312e68c7283dcf
#
_entry.id   c45cc68e8a4736b27d312e68c7283dcf
#
_cell.length_a   1.000
_cell.length_b   1.000
_cell.length_c   1.000
_cell.angle_alpha   90.00
_cell.angle_beta   90.00
_cell.angle_gamma   90.00
#
_symmetry.space_group_name_H-M   'P 1'
#
loop_
_entity.id
_entity.type
_entity.pdbx_description
1 polymer ?
#
loop_
_entity_poly.entity_id
_entity_poly.type
_entity_poly.pdbx_seq_one_letter_code
_entity_poly.pdbx_strand_id
1 'polypeptide(L)'
;PMNTVLTEEELELQKIYKEYADERIRPHTLEIDKGLFSVEPLLKEMHELGFCGIVIPKEYGGLGSSYVHYVLAVEELSKASGPVAKSVSGQTNMCFPILHYGTEAQKQKYVVPWVKGEKRSAFTLTEPGAGSDAAGMQTTAVLDGDCFVVNGTKAFITGAREADFFQTYCQYKAPDGTKSPICLLIDVHECEGITVGRNEELMGMRASSVAEVIFDNVRVPKENLLGEVGKGF
;
A
#
# COMPACT_ATOMS: atom_id res chain seq x y z
N PRO A 1 -16.42 28.23 5.51
CA PRO A 1 -17.12 27.20 6.28
C PRO A 1 -17.09 25.91 5.49
N MET A 2 -16.72 24.82 6.15
CA MET A 2 -16.75 23.48 5.55
C MET A 2 -18.23 23.13 5.30
N ASN A 3 -18.59 22.78 4.06
CA ASN A 3 -19.93 22.28 3.78
C ASN A 3 -19.99 20.82 4.26
N THR A 4 -20.89 20.53 5.19
CA THR A 4 -21.08 19.20 5.76
C THR A 4 -22.22 18.43 5.09
N VAL A 5 -22.88 19.03 4.10
CA VAL A 5 -23.96 18.42 3.32
C VAL A 5 -23.38 17.94 2.00
N LEU A 6 -23.63 16.67 1.68
CA LEU A 6 -23.24 16.09 0.40
C LEU A 6 -24.01 16.77 -0.75
N THR A 7 -23.33 16.94 -1.88
CA THR A 7 -23.95 17.41 -3.13
C THR A 7 -24.79 16.28 -3.75
N GLU A 8 -25.61 16.60 -4.74
CA GLU A 8 -26.37 15.60 -5.48
C GLU A 8 -25.44 14.56 -6.17
N GLU A 9 -24.31 15.01 -6.73
CA GLU A 9 -23.30 14.14 -7.33
C GLU A 9 -22.69 13.19 -6.29
N GLU A 10 -22.32 13.68 -5.11
CA GLU A 10 -21.76 12.87 -4.03
C GLU A 10 -22.77 11.84 -3.49
N LEU A 11 -24.05 12.22 -3.40
CA LEU A 11 -25.13 11.30 -3.01
C LEU A 11 -25.34 10.19 -4.06
N GLU A 12 -25.25 10.50 -5.35
CA GLU A 12 -25.37 9.52 -6.42
C GLU A 12 -24.18 8.56 -6.42
N LEU A 13 -22.96 9.07 -6.23
CA LEU A 13 -21.75 8.24 -6.09
C LEU A 13 -21.83 7.34 -4.86
N GLN A 14 -22.27 7.86 -3.71
CA GLN A 14 -22.48 7.05 -2.51
C GLN A 14 -23.45 5.90 -2.78
N LYS A 15 -24.53 6.15 -3.52
CA LYS A 15 -25.50 5.12 -3.91
C LYS A 15 -24.84 4.05 -4.79
N ILE A 16 -24.04 4.43 -5.77
CA ILE A 16 -23.30 3.49 -6.66
C ILE A 16 -22.39 2.59 -5.81
N TYR A 17 -21.59 3.15 -4.90
CA TYR A 17 -20.72 2.38 -4.03
C TYR A 17 -21.49 1.43 -3.11
N LYS A 18 -22.62 1.91 -2.58
CA LYS A 18 -23.51 1.12 -1.74
C LYS A 18 -24.13 -0.05 -2.52
N GLU A 19 -24.66 0.17 -3.71
CA GLU A 19 -25.24 -0.87 -4.57
C GLU A 19 -24.19 -1.94 -4.89
N TYR A 20 -22.99 -1.54 -5.30
CA TYR A 20 -21.90 -2.48 -5.52
C TYR A 20 -21.57 -3.28 -4.26
N ALA A 21 -21.47 -2.63 -3.10
CA ALA A 21 -21.20 -3.29 -1.83
C ALA A 21 -22.28 -4.32 -1.45
N ASP A 22 -23.56 -3.95 -1.61
CA ASP A 22 -24.69 -4.79 -1.27
C ASP A 22 -24.85 -5.98 -2.22
N GLU A 23 -24.61 -5.79 -3.51
CA GLU A 23 -24.81 -6.84 -4.52
C GLU A 23 -23.61 -7.77 -4.70
N ARG A 24 -22.37 -7.21 -4.65
CA ARG A 24 -21.16 -7.96 -4.97
C ARG A 24 -20.38 -8.44 -3.75
N ILE A 25 -20.36 -7.68 -2.66
CA ILE A 25 -19.52 -7.99 -1.48
C ILE A 25 -20.34 -8.64 -0.36
N ARG A 26 -21.47 -8.03 0.01
CA ARG A 26 -22.27 -8.43 1.17
C ARG A 26 -22.72 -9.90 1.16
N PRO A 27 -23.10 -10.51 0.03
CA PRO A 27 -23.46 -11.94 0.02
C PRO A 27 -22.32 -12.86 0.47
N HIS A 28 -21.07 -12.43 0.32
CA HIS A 28 -19.87 -13.21 0.61
C HIS A 28 -19.13 -12.79 1.89
N THR A 29 -19.64 -11.81 2.66
CA THR A 29 -18.94 -11.22 3.83
C THR A 29 -18.41 -12.29 4.80
N LEU A 30 -19.22 -13.26 5.19
CA LEU A 30 -18.82 -14.32 6.14
C LEU A 30 -17.82 -15.31 5.51
N GLU A 31 -17.97 -15.62 4.24
CA GLU A 31 -17.07 -16.52 3.52
C GLU A 31 -15.71 -15.86 3.29
N ILE A 32 -15.70 -14.57 2.96
CA ILE A 32 -14.49 -13.75 2.87
C ILE A 32 -13.74 -13.78 4.20
N ASP A 33 -14.42 -13.49 5.32
CA ASP A 33 -13.78 -13.46 6.64
C ASP A 33 -13.24 -14.83 7.06
N LYS A 34 -13.85 -15.92 6.62
CA LYS A 34 -13.39 -17.30 6.89
C LYS A 34 -12.32 -17.78 5.90
N GLY A 35 -11.96 -16.99 4.89
CA GLY A 35 -11.01 -17.39 3.83
C GLY A 35 -11.58 -18.44 2.87
N LEU A 36 -12.90 -18.60 2.80
CA LEU A 36 -13.60 -19.55 1.94
C LEU A 36 -13.98 -18.95 0.57
N PHE A 37 -13.95 -17.62 0.45
CA PHE A 37 -14.20 -16.89 -0.78
C PHE A 37 -12.98 -16.05 -1.14
N SER A 38 -12.47 -16.22 -2.36
CA SER A 38 -11.37 -15.40 -2.85
C SER A 38 -11.84 -13.97 -3.16
N VAL A 39 -11.14 -12.98 -2.63
CA VAL A 39 -11.42 -11.57 -2.92
C VAL A 39 -10.91 -11.12 -4.28
N GLU A 40 -10.08 -11.91 -4.97
CA GLU A 40 -9.44 -11.57 -6.24
C GLU A 40 -10.41 -11.10 -7.33
N PRO A 41 -11.54 -11.78 -7.58
CA PRO A 41 -12.51 -11.32 -8.57
C PRO A 41 -13.09 -9.94 -8.24
N LEU A 42 -13.35 -9.68 -6.95
CA LEU A 42 -13.87 -8.38 -6.48
C LEU A 42 -12.81 -7.28 -6.65
N LEU A 43 -11.55 -7.58 -6.34
CA LEU A 43 -10.44 -6.63 -6.52
C LEU A 43 -10.28 -6.25 -7.99
N LYS A 44 -10.33 -7.23 -8.88
CA LYS A 44 -10.27 -7.01 -10.33
C LYS A 44 -11.41 -6.10 -10.80
N GLU A 45 -12.66 -6.41 -10.43
CA GLU A 45 -13.82 -5.57 -10.75
C GLU A 45 -13.65 -4.13 -10.23
N MET A 46 -13.16 -3.96 -8.99
CA MET A 46 -12.94 -2.63 -8.40
C MET A 46 -11.85 -1.83 -9.12
N HIS A 47 -10.80 -2.48 -9.62
CA HIS A 47 -9.81 -1.82 -10.49
C HIS A 47 -10.42 -1.40 -11.82
N GLU A 48 -11.18 -2.28 -12.48
CA GLU A 48 -11.89 -2.00 -13.74
C GLU A 48 -12.91 -0.85 -13.60
N LEU A 49 -13.61 -0.78 -12.46
CA LEU A 49 -14.55 0.30 -12.13
C LEU A 49 -13.87 1.60 -11.67
N GLY A 50 -12.54 1.61 -11.52
CA GLY A 50 -11.77 2.77 -11.10
C GLY A 50 -11.81 3.06 -9.60
N PHE A 51 -12.40 2.18 -8.76
CA PHE A 51 -12.49 2.39 -7.31
C PHE A 51 -11.12 2.44 -6.64
N CYS A 52 -10.14 1.74 -7.20
CA CYS A 52 -8.76 1.76 -6.71
C CYS A 52 -7.94 2.96 -7.21
N GLY A 53 -8.54 3.86 -8.02
CA GLY A 53 -7.88 5.03 -8.60
C GLY A 53 -8.62 6.35 -8.39
N ILE A 54 -9.56 6.45 -7.45
CA ILE A 54 -10.45 7.61 -7.29
C ILE A 54 -9.67 8.92 -7.19
N VAL A 55 -8.66 9.00 -6.32
CA VAL A 55 -7.86 10.23 -6.09
C VAL A 55 -6.58 10.27 -6.91
N ILE A 56 -6.28 9.25 -7.68
CA ILE A 56 -5.09 9.20 -8.52
C ILE A 56 -5.31 10.06 -9.77
N PRO A 57 -4.34 10.90 -10.18
CA PRO A 57 -4.48 11.72 -11.38
C PRO A 57 -4.76 10.91 -12.65
N LYS A 58 -5.53 11.49 -13.56
CA LYS A 58 -5.92 10.83 -14.83
C LYS A 58 -4.73 10.42 -15.69
N GLU A 59 -3.64 11.18 -15.65
CA GLU A 59 -2.40 10.90 -16.36
C GLU A 59 -1.71 9.59 -15.93
N TYR A 60 -2.03 9.10 -14.71
CA TYR A 60 -1.57 7.81 -14.18
C TYR A 60 -2.67 6.75 -14.16
N GLY A 61 -3.77 6.96 -14.88
CA GLY A 61 -4.86 6.00 -15.04
C GLY A 61 -5.95 6.08 -13.98
N GLY A 62 -5.89 7.05 -13.04
CA GLY A 62 -6.91 7.26 -12.03
C GLY A 62 -8.08 8.12 -12.52
N LEU A 63 -9.03 8.38 -11.63
CA LEU A 63 -10.21 9.22 -11.91
C LEU A 63 -9.94 10.71 -11.68
N GLY A 64 -8.91 11.08 -10.91
CA GLY A 64 -8.59 12.46 -10.55
C GLY A 64 -9.71 13.13 -9.75
N SER A 65 -10.42 12.36 -8.95
CA SER A 65 -11.59 12.80 -8.21
C SER A 65 -11.23 13.30 -6.80
N SER A 66 -12.24 13.69 -6.03
CA SER A 66 -12.04 14.27 -4.70
C SER A 66 -11.83 13.23 -3.62
N TYR A 67 -11.22 13.65 -2.49
CA TYR A 67 -11.14 12.83 -1.29
C TYR A 67 -12.49 12.55 -0.65
N VAL A 68 -13.52 13.38 -0.89
CA VAL A 68 -14.90 13.11 -0.45
C VAL A 68 -15.42 11.85 -1.16
N HIS A 69 -15.26 11.77 -2.48
CA HIS A 69 -15.66 10.59 -3.26
C HIS A 69 -14.92 9.32 -2.78
N TYR A 70 -13.61 9.45 -2.52
CA TYR A 70 -12.81 8.36 -1.95
C TYR A 70 -13.33 7.87 -0.58
N VAL A 71 -13.64 8.80 0.33
CA VAL A 71 -14.15 8.45 1.67
C VAL A 71 -15.53 7.78 1.56
N LEU A 72 -16.42 8.27 0.69
CA LEU A 72 -17.72 7.64 0.44
C LEU A 72 -17.58 6.22 -0.08
N ALA A 73 -16.65 5.97 -1.01
CA ALA A 73 -16.38 4.62 -1.50
C ALA A 73 -15.88 3.70 -0.37
N VAL A 74 -14.86 4.12 0.39
CA VAL A 74 -14.31 3.32 1.49
C VAL A 74 -15.36 3.06 2.56
N GLU A 75 -16.19 4.06 2.90
CA GLU A 75 -17.27 3.91 3.88
C GLU A 75 -18.28 2.85 3.46
N GLU A 76 -18.84 2.97 2.25
CA GLU A 76 -19.90 2.05 1.78
C GLU A 76 -19.37 0.61 1.60
N LEU A 77 -18.18 0.46 1.01
CA LEU A 77 -17.56 -0.86 0.85
C LEU A 77 -17.22 -1.50 2.20
N SER A 78 -16.76 -0.70 3.19
CA SER A 78 -16.44 -1.19 4.53
C SER A 78 -17.64 -1.72 5.30
N LYS A 79 -18.85 -1.19 5.05
CA LYS A 79 -20.10 -1.69 5.63
C LYS A 79 -20.40 -3.13 5.21
N ALA A 80 -19.87 -3.56 4.08
CA ALA A 80 -19.97 -4.93 3.60
C ALA A 80 -18.75 -5.78 3.98
N SER A 81 -17.53 -5.29 3.74
CA SER A 81 -16.30 -6.02 4.10
C SER A 81 -15.11 -5.06 4.26
N GLY A 82 -14.58 -4.95 5.47
CA GLY A 82 -13.36 -4.18 5.73
C GLY A 82 -12.14 -4.66 4.94
N PRO A 83 -11.84 -5.97 4.86
CA PRO A 83 -10.75 -6.49 4.03
C PRO A 83 -10.83 -6.09 2.56
N VAL A 84 -12.03 -6.08 1.96
CA VAL A 84 -12.22 -5.67 0.57
C VAL A 84 -12.03 -4.16 0.42
N ALA A 85 -12.66 -3.36 1.28
CA ALA A 85 -12.54 -1.91 1.25
C ALA A 85 -11.09 -1.40 1.45
N LYS A 86 -10.27 -2.14 2.20
CA LYS A 86 -8.85 -1.85 2.39
C LYS A 86 -8.10 -1.75 1.06
N SER A 87 -8.48 -2.51 0.05
CA SER A 87 -7.85 -2.46 -1.28
C SER A 87 -8.05 -1.11 -1.95
N VAL A 88 -9.23 -0.49 -1.79
CA VAL A 88 -9.51 0.87 -2.24
C VAL A 88 -8.69 1.88 -1.43
N SER A 89 -8.58 1.70 -0.11
CA SER A 89 -7.81 2.61 0.74
C SER A 89 -6.30 2.57 0.45
N GLY A 90 -5.80 1.50 -0.17
CA GLY A 90 -4.40 1.37 -0.58
C GLY A 90 -3.93 2.48 -1.52
N GLN A 91 -4.80 3.06 -2.35
CA GLN A 91 -4.42 4.14 -3.27
C GLN A 91 -3.79 5.35 -2.58
N THR A 92 -4.20 5.67 -1.36
CA THR A 92 -3.61 6.78 -0.61
C THR A 92 -2.28 6.39 0.04
N ASN A 93 -2.20 5.21 0.65
CA ASN A 93 -1.01 4.80 1.39
C ASN A 93 0.15 4.39 0.46
N MET A 94 -0.18 3.80 -0.70
CA MET A 94 0.82 3.22 -1.60
C MET A 94 1.18 4.16 -2.75
N CYS A 95 0.19 4.82 -3.37
CA CYS A 95 0.44 5.67 -4.53
C CYS A 95 0.82 7.10 -4.14
N PHE A 96 0.22 7.64 -3.08
CA PHE A 96 0.38 9.04 -2.70
C PHE A 96 1.84 9.46 -2.44
N PRO A 97 2.67 8.69 -1.67
CA PRO A 97 4.07 9.03 -1.50
C PRO A 97 4.84 9.03 -2.83
N ILE A 98 4.56 8.07 -3.72
CA ILE A 98 5.22 7.99 -5.03
C ILE A 98 4.79 9.14 -5.93
N LEU A 99 3.51 9.51 -5.92
CA LEU A 99 3.00 10.65 -6.70
C LEU A 99 3.62 11.98 -6.28
N HIS A 100 3.88 12.17 -4.98
CA HIS A 100 4.40 13.43 -4.44
C HIS A 100 5.92 13.53 -4.48
N TYR A 101 6.62 12.43 -4.23
CA TYR A 101 8.07 12.43 -4.03
C TYR A 101 8.84 11.60 -5.07
N GLY A 102 8.13 10.81 -5.87
CA GLY A 102 8.74 9.95 -6.88
C GLY A 102 9.10 10.68 -8.17
N THR A 103 10.10 10.17 -8.85
CA THR A 103 10.43 10.55 -10.24
C THR A 103 9.32 10.08 -11.18
N GLU A 104 9.28 10.67 -12.38
CA GLU A 104 8.31 10.23 -13.40
C GLU A 104 8.47 8.74 -13.75
N ALA A 105 9.71 8.26 -13.82
CA ALA A 105 10.00 6.84 -14.04
C ALA A 105 9.40 5.95 -12.92
N GLN A 106 9.52 6.36 -11.65
CA GLN A 106 8.93 5.64 -10.52
C GLN A 106 7.39 5.65 -10.57
N LYS A 107 6.77 6.78 -10.93
CA LYS A 107 5.31 6.86 -11.08
C LYS A 107 4.80 5.91 -12.17
N GLN A 108 5.46 5.87 -13.31
CA GLN A 108 5.13 4.97 -14.41
C GLN A 108 5.37 3.48 -14.04
N LYS A 109 6.46 3.17 -13.32
CA LYS A 109 6.82 1.79 -12.93
C LYS A 109 5.91 1.23 -11.84
N TYR A 110 5.42 2.06 -10.90
CA TYR A 110 4.73 1.60 -9.70
C TYR A 110 3.27 2.05 -9.60
N VAL A 111 2.95 3.33 -9.88
CA VAL A 111 1.58 3.83 -9.71
C VAL A 111 0.66 3.34 -10.82
N VAL A 112 1.08 3.46 -12.08
CA VAL A 112 0.25 3.06 -13.23
C VAL A 112 -0.14 1.58 -13.17
N PRO A 113 0.80 0.63 -12.98
CA PRO A 113 0.44 -0.78 -12.85
C PRO A 113 -0.40 -1.09 -11.59
N TRP A 114 -0.16 -0.35 -10.49
CA TRP A 114 -0.96 -0.51 -9.28
C TRP A 114 -2.43 -0.11 -9.52
N VAL A 115 -2.68 1.05 -10.16
CA VAL A 115 -4.05 1.51 -10.48
C VAL A 115 -4.78 0.51 -11.38
N LYS A 116 -4.08 -0.13 -12.31
CA LYS A 116 -4.63 -1.17 -13.19
C LYS A 116 -4.84 -2.54 -12.52
N GLY A 117 -4.37 -2.71 -11.29
CA GLY A 117 -4.38 -4.01 -10.60
C GLY A 117 -3.35 -5.02 -11.12
N GLU A 118 -2.37 -4.57 -11.90
CA GLU A 118 -1.27 -5.37 -12.45
C GLU A 118 -0.14 -5.58 -11.43
N LYS A 119 0.01 -4.66 -10.46
CA LYS A 119 0.97 -4.76 -9.36
C LYS A 119 0.31 -4.46 -8.02
N ARG A 120 0.79 -5.12 -6.99
CA ARG A 120 0.42 -4.90 -5.59
C ARG A 120 1.61 -4.39 -4.81
N SER A 121 1.32 -3.68 -3.74
CA SER A 121 2.35 -3.14 -2.86
C SER A 121 2.01 -3.35 -1.39
N ALA A 122 3.06 -3.34 -0.56
CA ALA A 122 2.89 -3.30 0.86
C ALA A 122 3.76 -2.19 1.49
N PHE A 123 3.23 -1.59 2.56
CA PHE A 123 3.88 -0.54 3.32
C PHE A 123 4.67 -1.16 4.47
N THR A 124 6.00 -1.17 4.35
CA THR A 124 6.88 -1.86 5.28
C THR A 124 7.60 -0.86 6.20
N LEU A 125 6.89 -0.40 7.23
CA LEU A 125 7.38 0.56 8.22
C LEU A 125 7.61 -0.11 9.59
N THR A 126 6.56 -0.72 10.14
CA THR A 126 6.53 -1.28 11.50
C THR A 126 7.59 -2.35 11.71
N GLU A 127 8.24 -2.35 12.87
CA GLU A 127 9.21 -3.36 13.31
C GLU A 127 8.79 -3.97 14.64
N PRO A 128 9.33 -5.14 15.05
CA PRO A 128 9.03 -5.74 16.35
C PRO A 128 9.26 -4.79 17.54
N GLY A 129 10.26 -3.89 17.44
CA GLY A 129 10.61 -2.93 18.46
C GLY A 129 10.18 -1.48 18.18
N ALA A 130 9.53 -1.19 17.04
CA ALA A 130 9.19 0.17 16.61
C ALA A 130 7.82 0.21 15.93
N GLY A 131 6.79 0.50 16.71
CA GLY A 131 5.43 0.74 16.25
C GLY A 131 5.14 2.24 16.17
N SER A 132 4.52 2.81 17.22
CA SER A 132 4.21 4.25 17.29
C SER A 132 5.47 5.12 17.28
N ASP A 133 6.56 4.65 17.83
CA ASP A 133 7.89 5.26 17.68
C ASP A 133 8.54 4.77 16.37
N ALA A 134 8.01 5.22 15.24
CA ALA A 134 8.53 4.85 13.93
C ALA A 134 9.95 5.35 13.67
N ALA A 135 10.36 6.46 14.31
CA ALA A 135 11.72 6.98 14.23
C ALA A 135 12.76 6.05 14.89
N GLY A 136 12.32 5.21 15.83
CA GLY A 136 13.14 4.20 16.50
C GLY A 136 13.43 2.95 15.66
N MET A 137 13.04 2.91 14.39
CA MET A 137 13.27 1.76 13.50
C MET A 137 14.76 1.39 13.42
N GLN A 138 15.02 0.07 13.33
CA GLN A 138 16.38 -0.51 13.31
C GLN A 138 16.76 -1.10 11.94
N THR A 139 15.82 -1.32 11.04
CA THR A 139 16.14 -1.72 9.65
C THR A 139 17.07 -0.68 9.03
N THR A 140 18.17 -1.14 8.44
CA THR A 140 19.22 -0.26 7.94
C THR A 140 19.43 -0.43 6.45
N ALA A 141 19.89 0.64 5.81
CA ALA A 141 20.39 0.64 4.45
C ALA A 141 21.79 1.25 4.44
N VAL A 142 22.74 0.60 3.77
CA VAL A 142 24.11 1.08 3.56
C VAL A 142 24.35 1.18 2.07
N LEU A 143 24.93 2.27 1.60
CA LEU A 143 25.28 2.43 0.20
C LEU A 143 26.53 1.61 -0.15
N ASP A 144 26.42 0.75 -1.14
CA ASP A 144 27.52 -0.04 -1.70
C ASP A 144 27.47 0.03 -3.23
N GLY A 145 28.38 0.80 -3.79
CA GLY A 145 28.39 1.11 -5.23
C GLY A 145 27.11 1.84 -5.66
N ASP A 146 26.35 1.24 -6.57
CA ASP A 146 25.08 1.77 -7.08
C ASP A 146 23.83 1.16 -6.45
N CYS A 147 23.99 0.48 -5.29
CA CYS A 147 22.89 -0.12 -4.56
C CYS A 147 22.89 0.27 -3.08
N PHE A 148 21.71 0.36 -2.50
CA PHE A 148 21.53 0.27 -1.05
C PHE A 148 21.48 -1.20 -0.64
N VAL A 149 22.25 -1.62 0.35
CA VAL A 149 22.18 -2.94 0.97
C VAL A 149 21.30 -2.83 2.21
N VAL A 150 20.14 -3.47 2.18
CA VAL A 150 19.11 -3.38 3.22
C VAL A 150 19.15 -4.62 4.12
N ASN A 151 19.14 -4.38 5.43
CA ASN A 151 19.10 -5.42 6.46
C ASN A 151 18.13 -5.05 7.58
N GLY A 152 17.27 -5.98 7.98
CA GLY A 152 16.33 -5.79 9.07
C GLY A 152 15.08 -6.63 8.96
N THR A 153 14.16 -6.40 9.91
CA THR A 153 12.89 -7.15 10.00
C THR A 153 11.74 -6.19 10.18
N LYS A 154 10.72 -6.34 9.36
CA LYS A 154 9.45 -5.61 9.46
C LYS A 154 8.35 -6.55 9.94
N ALA A 155 7.47 -6.06 10.82
CA ALA A 155 6.42 -6.84 11.45
C ALA A 155 5.04 -6.32 11.08
N PHE A 156 4.06 -7.21 11.09
CA PHE A 156 2.64 -6.89 10.84
C PHE A 156 2.39 -6.21 9.49
N ILE A 157 3.10 -6.62 8.47
CA ILE A 157 3.01 -6.03 7.13
C ILE A 157 1.80 -6.60 6.39
N THR A 158 0.82 -5.76 6.20
CA THR A 158 -0.41 -6.11 5.49
C THR A 158 -0.18 -6.21 3.99
N GLY A 159 -0.58 -7.33 3.36
CA GLY A 159 -0.41 -7.58 1.93
C GLY A 159 1.01 -7.98 1.55
N ALA A 160 1.89 -8.32 2.51
CA ALA A 160 3.28 -8.66 2.23
C ALA A 160 3.45 -9.85 1.29
N ARG A 161 2.57 -10.85 1.41
CA ARG A 161 2.67 -12.09 0.63
C ARG A 161 2.24 -11.94 -0.83
N GLU A 162 1.40 -10.96 -1.10
CA GLU A 162 0.86 -10.67 -2.42
C GLU A 162 1.55 -9.48 -3.10
N ALA A 163 2.48 -8.82 -2.40
CA ALA A 163 3.14 -7.62 -2.90
C ALA A 163 4.17 -7.92 -4.00
N ASP A 164 4.12 -7.16 -5.08
CA ASP A 164 5.15 -7.13 -6.12
C ASP A 164 6.28 -6.17 -5.76
N PHE A 165 5.98 -5.15 -4.94
CA PHE A 165 6.99 -4.24 -4.40
C PHE A 165 6.62 -3.75 -3.00
N PHE A 166 7.64 -3.38 -2.24
CA PHE A 166 7.52 -2.79 -0.92
C PHE A 166 7.91 -1.31 -0.93
N GLN A 167 7.13 -0.46 -0.23
CA GLN A 167 7.59 0.84 0.22
C GLN A 167 8.25 0.65 1.59
N THR A 168 9.58 0.57 1.61
CA THR A 168 10.35 0.20 2.79
C THR A 168 11.00 1.42 3.42
N TYR A 169 10.64 1.68 4.67
CA TYR A 169 11.24 2.72 5.48
C TYR A 169 12.39 2.14 6.30
N CYS A 170 13.56 2.76 6.24
CA CYS A 170 14.75 2.30 6.94
C CYS A 170 15.69 3.45 7.27
N GLN A 171 16.69 3.17 8.11
CA GLN A 171 17.74 4.12 8.48
C GLN A 171 18.93 3.96 7.52
N TYR A 172 19.16 4.95 6.68
CA TYR A 172 20.40 5.05 5.93
C TYR A 172 21.56 5.31 6.89
N LYS A 173 22.58 4.45 6.85
CA LYS A 173 23.84 4.65 7.57
C LYS A 173 24.86 5.24 6.63
N ALA A 174 25.17 6.51 6.80
CA ALA A 174 26.22 7.18 6.05
C ALA A 174 27.63 6.72 6.47
N PRO A 175 28.66 6.90 5.63
CA PRO A 175 30.04 6.51 5.95
C PRO A 175 30.62 7.18 7.22
N ASP A 176 30.11 8.36 7.59
CA ASP A 176 30.48 9.08 8.80
C ASP A 176 29.77 8.58 10.07
N GLY A 177 28.92 7.56 9.93
CA GLY A 177 28.15 6.96 11.03
C GLY A 177 26.81 7.65 11.32
N THR A 178 26.49 8.74 10.63
CA THR A 178 25.18 9.38 10.77
C THR A 178 24.06 8.49 10.25
N LYS A 179 22.87 8.61 10.85
CA LYS A 179 21.67 7.88 10.44
C LYS A 179 20.61 8.86 9.98
N SER A 180 19.94 8.53 8.88
CA SER A 180 18.89 9.35 8.30
C SER A 180 17.76 8.47 7.76
N PRO A 181 16.48 8.81 7.98
CA PRO A 181 15.38 8.03 7.45
C PRO A 181 15.33 8.14 5.93
N ILE A 182 15.12 7.01 5.27
CA ILE A 182 14.87 6.92 3.82
C ILE A 182 13.70 6.00 3.54
N CYS A 183 13.09 6.16 2.37
CA CYS A 183 12.12 5.24 1.81
C CYS A 183 12.67 4.65 0.52
N LEU A 184 12.66 3.32 0.40
CA LEU A 184 13.09 2.58 -0.79
C LEU A 184 11.90 1.84 -1.41
N LEU A 185 11.78 1.88 -2.73
CA LEU A 185 10.86 1.04 -3.50
C LEU A 185 11.58 -0.26 -3.87
N ILE A 186 11.27 -1.34 -3.17
CA ILE A 186 11.95 -2.63 -3.30
C ILE A 186 11.07 -3.58 -4.10
N ASP A 187 11.48 -3.91 -5.33
CA ASP A 187 10.83 -4.93 -6.15
C ASP A 187 11.09 -6.32 -5.56
N VAL A 188 10.01 -7.04 -5.22
CA VAL A 188 10.11 -8.34 -4.54
C VAL A 188 10.70 -9.42 -5.47
N HIS A 189 10.42 -9.31 -6.76
CA HIS A 189 10.84 -10.29 -7.76
C HIS A 189 12.22 -9.99 -8.38
N GLU A 190 12.71 -8.76 -8.22
CA GLU A 190 14.01 -8.32 -8.77
C GLU A 190 15.13 -8.35 -7.72
N CYS A 191 14.78 -8.43 -6.42
CA CYS A 191 15.72 -8.37 -5.31
C CYS A 191 15.80 -9.72 -4.57
N GLU A 192 16.99 -10.28 -4.43
CA GLU A 192 17.25 -11.45 -3.60
C GLU A 192 17.38 -11.08 -2.11
N GLY A 193 17.24 -12.05 -1.21
CA GLY A 193 17.41 -11.87 0.23
C GLY A 193 16.15 -11.42 0.97
N ILE A 194 15.00 -11.42 0.31
CA ILE A 194 13.71 -11.11 0.92
C ILE A 194 13.02 -12.40 1.35
N THR A 195 12.62 -12.46 2.62
CA THR A 195 11.80 -13.57 3.14
C THR A 195 10.51 -13.00 3.71
N VAL A 196 9.36 -13.50 3.24
CA VAL A 196 8.05 -13.19 3.80
C VAL A 196 7.59 -14.35 4.66
N GLY A 197 7.32 -14.08 5.93
CA GLY A 197 6.91 -15.07 6.92
C GLY A 197 5.51 -15.65 6.68
N ARG A 198 5.06 -16.46 7.62
CA ARG A 198 3.68 -16.98 7.64
C ARG A 198 2.69 -15.85 7.91
N ASN A 199 1.44 -16.05 7.49
CA ASN A 199 0.37 -15.15 7.89
C ASN A 199 0.11 -15.23 9.39
N GLU A 200 -0.10 -14.06 9.98
CA GLU A 200 -0.58 -13.93 11.36
C GLU A 200 -2.06 -14.36 11.45
N GLU A 201 -2.43 -14.97 12.58
CA GLU A 201 -3.82 -15.28 12.89
C GLU A 201 -4.50 -14.03 13.46
N LEU A 202 -5.45 -13.49 12.71
CA LEU A 202 -6.12 -12.24 13.06
C LEU A 202 -7.48 -12.49 13.72
N MET A 203 -7.82 -11.68 14.72
CA MET A 203 -9.14 -11.69 15.37
C MET A 203 -10.25 -11.22 14.42
N GLY A 204 -9.95 -10.26 13.53
CA GLY A 204 -10.82 -9.70 12.49
C GLY A 204 -9.99 -9.34 11.26
N MET A 205 -10.62 -8.88 10.18
CA MET A 205 -9.94 -8.60 8.90
C MET A 205 -9.19 -9.82 8.32
N ARG A 206 -9.69 -11.02 8.58
CA ARG A 206 -8.98 -12.30 8.37
C ARG A 206 -8.67 -12.62 6.90
N ALA A 207 -9.39 -12.00 5.96
CA ALA A 207 -9.06 -12.09 4.55
C ALA A 207 -7.89 -11.18 4.11
N SER A 208 -7.36 -10.36 5.02
CA SER A 208 -6.13 -9.62 4.77
C SER A 208 -4.93 -10.45 5.21
N SER A 209 -3.96 -10.68 4.32
CA SER A 209 -2.70 -11.26 4.75
C SER A 209 -1.92 -10.24 5.59
N VAL A 210 -1.33 -10.69 6.66
CA VAL A 210 -0.41 -9.89 7.49
C VAL A 210 0.76 -10.79 7.84
N ALA A 211 1.98 -10.35 7.55
CA ALA A 211 3.17 -11.17 7.76
C ALA A 211 4.37 -10.32 8.19
N GLU A 212 5.38 -11.01 8.70
CA GLU A 212 6.74 -10.47 8.86
C GLU A 212 7.45 -10.43 7.50
N VAL A 213 8.31 -9.44 7.31
CA VAL A 213 9.20 -9.33 6.15
C VAL A 213 10.64 -9.17 6.64
N ILE A 214 11.51 -10.08 6.22
CA ILE A 214 12.93 -10.08 6.57
C ILE A 214 13.74 -9.68 5.35
N PHE A 215 14.63 -8.71 5.53
CA PHE A 215 15.62 -8.27 4.55
C PHE A 215 17.01 -8.75 5.01
N ASP A 216 17.64 -9.60 4.23
CA ASP A 216 19.00 -10.11 4.47
C ASP A 216 19.89 -9.77 3.27
N ASN A 217 20.71 -8.73 3.43
CA ASN A 217 21.61 -8.19 2.40
C ASN A 217 20.91 -7.89 1.06
N VAL A 218 19.68 -7.38 1.13
CA VAL A 218 18.88 -7.05 -0.06
C VAL A 218 19.50 -5.88 -0.80
N ARG A 219 19.90 -6.09 -2.05
CA ARG A 219 20.50 -5.05 -2.90
C ARG A 219 19.42 -4.31 -3.69
N VAL A 220 19.26 -3.03 -3.38
CA VAL A 220 18.23 -2.16 -3.97
C VAL A 220 18.93 -1.06 -4.77
N PRO A 221 18.65 -0.91 -6.09
CA PRO A 221 19.25 0.13 -6.91
C PRO A 221 19.01 1.54 -6.37
N LYS A 222 19.97 2.44 -6.54
CA LYS A 222 19.88 3.83 -6.05
C LYS A 222 18.68 4.58 -6.58
N GLU A 223 18.30 4.35 -7.83
CA GLU A 223 17.13 4.94 -8.46
C GLU A 223 15.80 4.56 -7.80
N ASN A 224 15.80 3.54 -6.95
CA ASN A 224 14.63 3.13 -6.17
C ASN A 224 14.49 3.90 -4.84
N LEU A 225 15.37 4.87 -4.56
CA LEU A 225 15.17 5.82 -3.47
C LEU A 225 13.95 6.71 -3.79
N LEU A 226 12.96 6.68 -2.91
CA LEU A 226 11.80 7.57 -3.00
C LEU A 226 12.11 8.88 -2.26
N GLY A 227 12.07 9.99 -3.00
CA GLY A 227 12.43 11.30 -2.46
C GLY A 227 13.94 11.45 -2.23
N GLU A 228 14.33 11.96 -1.06
CA GLU A 228 15.71 12.31 -0.72
C GLU A 228 16.14 11.64 0.60
N VAL A 229 17.45 11.45 0.76
CA VAL A 229 18.02 10.99 2.03
C VAL A 229 17.68 11.98 3.16
N GLY A 230 17.21 11.47 4.28
CA GLY A 230 16.78 12.26 5.44
C GLY A 230 15.33 12.77 5.38
N LYS A 231 14.62 12.50 4.27
CA LYS A 231 13.22 12.89 4.08
C LYS A 231 12.32 11.65 3.84
N GLY A 232 12.65 10.54 4.47
CA GLY A 232 11.90 9.29 4.35
C GLY A 232 10.57 9.27 5.12
N PHE A 233 10.29 10.31 5.91
CA PHE A 233 9.01 10.53 6.62
C PHE A 233 8.36 11.82 6.16
#